data_c91171ebfd838c4acd77063e63edf80d
#
_entry.id   c91171ebfd838c4acd77063e63edf80d
#
_cell.length_a   1.000
_cell.length_b   1.000
_cell.length_c   1.000
_cell.angle_alpha   90.00
_cell.angle_beta   90.00
_cell.angle_gamma   90.00
#
_symmetry.space_group_name_H-M   'P 1'
#
loop_
_entity.id
_entity.type
_entity.pdbx_description
1 polymer ?
#
loop_
_entity_poly.entity_id
_entity_poly.type
_entity_poly.pdbx_seq_one_letter_code
_entity_poly.pdbx_strand_id
1 'polypeptide(L)'
;FRISSYDYTLDIALEESQVALSEVSVVAAPFRSSIESPIAMRVIGVQEIEKSPGANRDISKVVNSFPGVASAVGNGYRNDLMIRGGGPSENKFFLDGVEIPNINHFSTQGASGGPVGIIDADLIREVNFYTGAFPVSRGNALSSVFDFKLLDGTPDKYTFKGTVGASELALTSKGHIGNKTTYIVSVRQSYLQLLFSLLDMPFLPRYTDAQFKVKTRFS
;
A
#
# COMPACT_ATOMS: atom_id res chain seq x y z
N PHE A 1 -25.13 -22.56 -46.22
CA PHE A 1 -25.12 -23.99 -46.50
C PHE A 1 -26.27 -24.34 -47.40
N ARG A 2 -25.96 -24.84 -48.59
CA ARG A 2 -26.97 -25.43 -49.49
C ARG A 2 -26.86 -26.93 -49.34
N ILE A 3 -27.85 -27.57 -48.73
CA ILE A 3 -27.93 -29.02 -48.62
C ILE A 3 -28.28 -29.55 -50.02
N SER A 4 -27.40 -30.24 -50.67
CA SER A 4 -27.67 -31.03 -51.91
C SER A 4 -27.85 -32.49 -51.52
N SER A 5 -28.59 -33.23 -52.31
CA SER A 5 -28.96 -34.63 -52.06
C SER A 5 -27.85 -35.65 -52.27
N TYR A 6 -26.61 -35.23 -52.16
CA TYR A 6 -25.44 -36.13 -52.25
C TYR A 6 -24.77 -36.19 -50.87
N ASP A 7 -24.35 -37.38 -50.48
CA ASP A 7 -23.57 -37.57 -49.25
C ASP A 7 -22.27 -36.77 -49.35
N TYR A 8 -22.12 -35.82 -48.42
CA TYR A 8 -20.95 -34.96 -48.31
C TYR A 8 -20.22 -35.26 -46.99
N THR A 9 -19.03 -35.79 -47.11
CA THR A 9 -18.14 -36.04 -45.97
C THR A 9 -17.28 -34.78 -45.80
N LEU A 10 -17.47 -34.08 -44.70
CA LEU A 10 -16.67 -32.90 -44.35
C LEU A 10 -15.72 -33.28 -43.21
N ASP A 11 -14.46 -33.49 -43.53
CA ASP A 11 -13.40 -33.66 -42.55
C ASP A 11 -12.92 -32.28 -42.04
N ILE A 12 -13.26 -31.94 -40.81
CA ILE A 12 -12.81 -30.71 -40.18
C ILE A 12 -11.64 -31.07 -39.26
N ALA A 13 -10.44 -30.67 -39.66
CA ALA A 13 -9.28 -30.69 -38.77
C ALA A 13 -9.34 -29.46 -37.88
N LEU A 14 -9.56 -29.64 -36.58
CA LEU A 14 -9.45 -28.60 -35.56
C LEU A 14 -8.00 -28.55 -35.10
N GLU A 15 -7.33 -27.42 -35.34
CA GLU A 15 -6.06 -27.12 -34.68
C GLU A 15 -6.33 -26.61 -33.28
N GLU A 16 -5.77 -27.29 -32.29
CA GLU A 16 -5.83 -26.88 -30.91
C GLU A 16 -4.98 -25.63 -30.75
N SER A 17 -5.64 -24.47 -30.64
CA SER A 17 -4.97 -23.20 -30.31
C SER A 17 -4.71 -23.18 -28.81
N GLN A 18 -3.51 -23.60 -28.42
CA GLN A 18 -3.04 -23.41 -27.04
C GLN A 18 -2.69 -21.94 -26.87
N VAL A 19 -3.64 -21.16 -26.35
CA VAL A 19 -3.32 -19.87 -25.73
C VAL A 19 -2.67 -20.19 -24.39
N ALA A 20 -1.34 -20.23 -24.39
CA ALA A 20 -0.58 -20.24 -23.15
C ALA A 20 -0.89 -18.94 -22.41
N LEU A 21 -1.86 -18.98 -21.53
CA LEU A 21 -2.01 -17.96 -20.49
C LEU A 21 -0.73 -18.07 -19.66
N SER A 22 0.13 -17.05 -19.74
CA SER A 22 1.22 -16.92 -18.79
C SER A 22 0.59 -16.85 -17.41
N GLU A 23 0.68 -17.96 -16.70
CA GLU A 23 0.28 -18.05 -15.31
C GLU A 23 1.09 -16.99 -14.53
N VAL A 24 0.44 -15.89 -14.19
CA VAL A 24 0.98 -14.96 -13.21
C VAL A 24 0.82 -15.66 -11.85
N SER A 25 1.77 -16.52 -11.55
CA SER A 25 1.91 -17.08 -10.21
C SER A 25 2.26 -15.94 -9.27
N VAL A 26 1.24 -15.29 -8.71
CA VAL A 26 1.42 -14.40 -7.56
C VAL A 26 1.71 -15.28 -6.36
N VAL A 27 2.94 -15.70 -6.24
CA VAL A 27 3.44 -16.30 -5.00
C VAL A 27 3.51 -15.18 -3.98
N ALA A 28 2.43 -14.99 -3.24
CA ALA A 28 2.46 -14.21 -2.02
C ALA A 28 3.28 -14.99 -0.99
N ALA A 29 4.59 -14.83 -1.04
CA ALA A 29 5.47 -15.26 0.03
C ALA A 29 5.52 -14.11 1.06
N PRO A 30 4.75 -14.19 2.16
CA PRO A 30 4.75 -13.14 3.20
C PRO A 30 6.11 -13.01 3.89
N PHE A 31 6.98 -13.99 3.70
CA PHE A 31 8.34 -14.00 4.21
C PHE A 31 9.31 -14.13 3.04
N ARG A 32 9.74 -13.01 2.50
CA ARG A 32 10.90 -12.98 1.60
C ARG A 32 12.16 -12.89 2.46
N SER A 33 12.99 -13.91 2.37
CA SER A 33 14.37 -13.82 2.87
C SER A 33 15.16 -12.96 1.89
N SER A 34 15.64 -11.82 2.33
CA SER A 34 16.62 -11.00 1.61
C SER A 34 18.02 -11.33 2.14
N ILE A 35 19.03 -11.27 1.27
CA ILE A 35 20.44 -11.43 1.68
C ILE A 35 20.79 -10.39 2.76
N GLU A 36 20.15 -9.21 2.70
CA GLU A 36 20.40 -8.10 3.64
C GLU A 36 19.67 -8.26 4.97
N SER A 37 18.57 -9.02 5.03
CA SER A 37 17.80 -9.26 6.25
C SER A 37 17.06 -10.59 6.18
N PRO A 38 17.75 -11.72 6.43
CA PRO A 38 17.18 -13.05 6.19
C PRO A 38 16.13 -13.48 7.22
N ILE A 39 16.06 -12.84 8.40
CA ILE A 39 15.32 -13.42 9.55
C ILE A 39 14.14 -12.57 10.02
N ALA A 40 14.11 -11.27 9.76
CA ALA A 40 13.17 -10.36 10.44
C ALA A 40 12.41 -9.43 9.50
N MET A 41 12.35 -9.73 8.20
CA MET A 41 11.62 -8.95 7.21
C MET A 41 10.28 -9.61 6.88
N ARG A 42 9.20 -8.82 6.89
CA ARG A 42 7.90 -9.18 6.36
C ARG A 42 7.52 -8.22 5.23
N VAL A 43 7.06 -8.76 4.13
CA VAL A 43 6.52 -7.97 3.02
C VAL A 43 5.01 -7.89 3.15
N ILE A 44 4.48 -6.68 3.22
CA ILE A 44 3.05 -6.40 3.32
C ILE A 44 2.61 -5.87 1.95
N GLY A 45 1.78 -6.63 1.27
CA GLY A 45 1.24 -6.25 -0.03
C GLY A 45 -0.02 -5.40 0.10
N VAL A 46 -0.36 -4.70 -0.99
CA VAL A 46 -1.58 -3.88 -1.10
C VAL A 46 -2.84 -4.65 -0.71
N GLN A 47 -2.97 -5.90 -1.12
CA GLN A 47 -4.15 -6.72 -0.80
C GLN A 47 -4.30 -6.97 0.70
N GLU A 48 -3.21 -7.12 1.43
CA GLU A 48 -3.23 -7.29 2.89
C GLU A 48 -3.67 -5.99 3.57
N ILE A 49 -3.23 -4.83 3.04
CA ILE A 49 -3.64 -3.51 3.54
C ILE A 49 -5.14 -3.26 3.30
N GLU A 50 -5.63 -3.58 2.10
CA GLU A 50 -7.02 -3.35 1.73
C GLU A 50 -8.01 -4.30 2.43
N LYS A 51 -7.61 -5.56 2.64
CA LYS A 51 -8.47 -6.61 3.20
C LYS A 51 -8.39 -6.73 4.72
N SER A 52 -7.46 -6.03 5.38
CA SER A 52 -7.29 -6.11 6.83
C SER A 52 -8.51 -5.52 7.55
N PRO A 53 -9.23 -6.31 8.35
CA PRO A 53 -10.43 -5.84 9.03
C PRO A 53 -10.12 -4.70 10.01
N GLY A 54 -10.88 -3.61 9.96
CA GLY A 54 -10.71 -2.46 10.86
C GLY A 54 -9.49 -1.58 10.58
N ALA A 55 -8.63 -1.94 9.64
CA ALA A 55 -7.44 -1.15 9.33
C ALA A 55 -7.75 0.14 8.58
N ASN A 56 -8.92 0.25 7.94
CA ASN A 56 -9.31 1.43 7.15
C ASN A 56 -8.20 1.88 6.18
N ARG A 57 -7.54 0.91 5.53
CA ARG A 57 -6.44 1.12 4.58
C ARG A 57 -5.19 1.81 5.18
N ASP A 58 -5.09 1.84 6.50
CA ASP A 58 -3.96 2.42 7.23
C ASP A 58 -2.96 1.30 7.62
N ILE A 59 -1.73 1.43 7.14
CA ILE A 59 -0.67 0.44 7.40
C ILE A 59 -0.36 0.30 8.89
N SER A 60 -0.46 1.37 9.67
CA SER A 60 -0.23 1.32 11.11
C SER A 60 -1.20 0.36 11.79
N LYS A 61 -2.45 0.36 11.36
CA LYS A 61 -3.50 -0.52 11.89
C LYS A 61 -3.32 -1.96 11.42
N VAL A 62 -2.88 -2.17 10.18
CA VAL A 62 -2.55 -3.51 9.66
C VAL A 62 -1.46 -4.15 10.51
N VAL A 63 -0.39 -3.39 10.77
CA VAL A 63 0.78 -3.88 11.52
C VAL A 63 0.46 -4.17 12.98
N ASN A 64 -0.52 -3.49 13.58
CA ASN A 64 -0.98 -3.77 14.94
C ASN A 64 -1.49 -5.21 15.16
N SER A 65 -1.86 -5.90 14.10
CA SER A 65 -2.26 -7.30 14.16
C SER A 65 -1.07 -8.29 14.17
N PHE A 66 0.15 -7.80 14.01
CA PHE A 66 1.32 -8.67 13.86
C PHE A 66 1.94 -9.04 15.21
N PRO A 67 2.54 -10.24 15.31
CA PRO A 67 3.25 -10.66 16.50
C PRO A 67 4.38 -9.68 16.86
N GLY A 68 4.47 -9.34 18.14
CA GLY A 68 5.51 -8.44 18.66
C GLY A 68 5.24 -6.95 18.42
N VAL A 69 4.06 -6.61 17.91
CA VAL A 69 3.57 -5.24 17.76
C VAL A 69 2.50 -4.98 18.81
N ALA A 70 2.59 -3.87 19.51
CA ALA A 70 1.60 -3.38 20.43
C ALA A 70 1.20 -1.95 20.05
N SER A 71 -0.05 -1.59 20.27
CA SER A 71 -0.49 -0.21 20.22
C SER A 71 -0.37 0.43 21.61
N ALA A 72 -0.10 1.71 21.68
CA ALA A 72 -0.19 2.43 22.95
C ALA A 72 -1.61 2.33 23.49
N VAL A 73 -1.78 1.63 24.60
CA VAL A 73 -3.07 1.46 25.26
C VAL A 73 -3.50 2.78 25.90
N GLY A 74 -4.68 3.29 25.57
CA GLY A 74 -5.30 4.37 26.32
C GLY A 74 -5.94 5.51 25.52
N ASN A 75 -5.54 5.74 24.28
CA ASN A 75 -6.15 6.78 23.46
C ASN A 75 -6.53 6.21 22.09
N GLY A 76 -7.79 5.78 21.92
CA GLY A 76 -8.34 5.20 20.69
C GLY A 76 -8.21 6.06 19.41
N TYR A 77 -7.56 7.21 19.51
CA TYR A 77 -7.30 8.15 18.40
C TYR A 77 -5.86 8.12 17.90
N ARG A 78 -5.01 7.24 18.43
CA ARG A 78 -3.58 7.19 18.08
C ARG A 78 -3.21 5.83 17.51
N ASN A 79 -2.40 5.86 16.46
CA ASN A 79 -1.83 4.67 15.82
C ASN A 79 -0.34 4.51 16.18
N ASP A 80 0.02 4.83 17.43
CA ASP A 80 1.40 4.66 17.89
C ASP A 80 1.80 3.19 17.86
N LEU A 81 2.93 2.91 17.22
CA LEU A 81 3.46 1.57 17.05
C LEU A 81 4.60 1.33 18.06
N MET A 82 4.41 0.37 18.94
CA MET A 82 5.43 -0.16 19.83
C MET A 82 5.83 -1.55 19.34
N ILE A 83 7.07 -1.71 18.92
CA ILE A 83 7.54 -2.93 18.30
C ILE A 83 8.65 -3.53 19.13
N ARG A 84 8.45 -4.79 19.56
CA ARG A 84 9.38 -5.53 20.44
C ARG A 84 9.79 -4.76 21.70
N GLY A 85 8.86 -4.00 22.28
CA GLY A 85 9.12 -3.22 23.49
C GLY A 85 9.76 -1.86 23.25
N GLY A 86 10.09 -1.51 22.01
CA GLY A 86 10.59 -0.20 21.66
C GLY A 86 9.48 0.85 21.55
N GLY A 87 9.81 2.11 21.81
CA GLY A 87 8.88 3.23 21.77
C GLY A 87 8.52 3.67 20.35
N PRO A 88 7.44 4.48 20.21
CA PRO A 88 7.00 4.95 18.89
C PRO A 88 8.05 5.78 18.14
N SER A 89 8.90 6.53 18.83
CA SER A 89 9.97 7.35 18.24
C SER A 89 11.19 6.54 17.75
N GLU A 90 11.25 5.26 18.10
CA GLU A 90 12.36 4.37 17.74
C GLU A 90 12.16 3.69 16.37
N ASN A 91 10.99 3.86 15.79
CA ASN A 91 10.66 3.36 14.47
C ASN A 91 11.17 4.33 13.40
N LYS A 92 11.61 3.79 12.27
CA LYS A 92 12.03 4.56 11.11
C LYS A 92 11.18 4.22 9.89
N PHE A 93 10.86 5.26 9.14
CA PHE A 93 10.01 5.16 7.97
C PHE A 93 10.75 5.67 6.74
N PHE A 94 10.69 4.90 5.66
CA PHE A 94 11.30 5.26 4.39
C PHE A 94 10.24 5.17 3.28
N LEU A 95 10.23 6.16 2.40
CA LEU A 95 9.37 6.23 1.23
C LEU A 95 10.23 6.25 -0.03
N ASP A 96 10.21 5.17 -0.82
CA ASP A 96 11.10 4.97 -1.97
C ASP A 96 12.58 5.27 -1.68
N GLY A 97 13.03 4.93 -0.46
CA GLY A 97 14.41 5.09 -0.01
C GLY A 97 14.72 6.41 0.70
N VAL A 98 13.79 7.34 0.77
CA VAL A 98 13.94 8.62 1.51
C VAL A 98 13.32 8.47 2.89
N GLU A 99 14.05 8.83 3.95
CA GLU A 99 13.53 8.83 5.32
C GLU A 99 12.44 9.91 5.47
N ILE A 100 11.30 9.52 6.05
CA ILE A 100 10.20 10.42 6.40
C ILE A 100 9.98 10.39 7.91
N PRO A 101 9.57 11.52 8.52
CA PRO A 101 9.54 11.63 9.98
C PRO A 101 8.41 10.81 10.63
N ASN A 102 7.30 10.65 9.95
CA ASN A 102 6.13 9.90 10.43
C ASN A 102 5.26 9.43 9.25
N ILE A 103 4.31 8.56 9.54
CA ILE A 103 3.40 7.97 8.54
C ILE A 103 1.92 8.30 8.79
N ASN A 104 1.63 9.10 9.82
CA ASN A 104 0.25 9.45 10.18
C ASN A 104 0.06 10.95 10.26
N HIS A 105 -1.12 11.43 9.82
CA HIS A 105 -1.58 12.79 10.07
C HIS A 105 -1.78 13.02 11.59
N PHE A 106 -1.60 14.26 12.01
CA PHE A 106 -1.80 14.68 13.42
C PHE A 106 -0.90 13.94 14.44
N SER A 107 0.26 13.49 14.00
CA SER A 107 1.27 12.96 14.90
C SER A 107 1.79 14.06 15.83
N THR A 108 2.03 13.71 17.08
CA THR A 108 2.63 14.61 18.09
C THR A 108 4.12 14.30 18.23
N GLN A 109 4.86 15.21 18.83
CA GLN A 109 6.29 15.02 19.08
C GLN A 109 6.54 13.75 19.91
N GLY A 110 7.49 12.95 19.53
CA GLY A 110 7.83 11.68 20.17
C GLY A 110 6.87 10.53 19.89
N ALA A 111 5.89 10.73 19.01
CA ALA A 111 4.91 9.74 18.60
C ALA A 111 5.09 9.37 17.12
N SER A 112 4.80 8.15 16.75
CA SER A 112 4.78 7.71 15.35
C SER A 112 3.38 7.78 14.73
N GLY A 113 2.34 7.98 15.53
CA GLY A 113 0.98 7.79 15.12
C GLY A 113 0.01 8.92 15.43
N GLY A 114 -0.85 9.21 14.48
CA GLY A 114 -2.10 9.94 14.58
C GLY A 114 -3.25 9.05 14.13
N PRO A 115 -4.49 9.57 14.03
CA PRO A 115 -5.67 8.76 13.74
C PRO A 115 -5.71 8.17 12.33
N VAL A 116 -4.97 8.73 11.38
CA VAL A 116 -5.05 8.38 9.96
C VAL A 116 -3.67 8.41 9.29
N GLY A 117 -3.41 7.43 8.43
CA GLY A 117 -2.19 7.35 7.66
C GLY A 117 -2.03 8.47 6.62
N ILE A 118 -0.81 9.02 6.50
CA ILE A 118 -0.46 9.99 5.45
C ILE A 118 -0.40 9.30 4.09
N ILE A 119 0.20 8.11 4.01
CA ILE A 119 0.43 7.44 2.74
C ILE A 119 -0.86 6.78 2.27
N ASP A 120 -1.31 7.14 1.05
CA ASP A 120 -2.47 6.51 0.45
C ASP A 120 -2.14 5.06 0.03
N ALA A 121 -2.97 4.12 0.48
CA ALA A 121 -2.82 2.71 0.14
C ALA A 121 -2.85 2.45 -1.37
N ASP A 122 -3.55 3.28 -2.16
CA ASP A 122 -3.60 3.15 -3.62
C ASP A 122 -2.27 3.47 -4.32
N LEU A 123 -1.37 4.16 -3.63
CA LEU A 123 -0.03 4.45 -4.11
C LEU A 123 0.98 3.37 -3.72
N ILE A 124 0.67 2.54 -2.72
CA ILE A 124 1.61 1.55 -2.18
C ILE A 124 1.66 0.33 -3.10
N ARG A 125 2.86 -0.11 -3.45
CA ARG A 125 3.11 -1.40 -4.08
C ARG A 125 3.31 -2.50 -3.04
N GLU A 126 4.20 -2.23 -2.09
CA GLU A 126 4.54 -3.13 -0.98
C GLU A 126 5.20 -2.32 0.14
N VAL A 127 5.15 -2.85 1.34
CA VAL A 127 5.87 -2.32 2.50
C VAL A 127 6.77 -3.41 3.05
N ASN A 128 8.07 -3.16 3.06
CA ASN A 128 9.03 -4.03 3.73
C ASN A 128 9.13 -3.64 5.19
N PHE A 129 8.63 -4.48 6.06
CA PHE A 129 8.60 -4.28 7.49
C PHE A 129 9.68 -5.11 8.18
N TYR A 130 10.63 -4.43 8.80
CA TYR A 130 11.74 -5.04 9.53
C TYR A 130 11.53 -4.85 11.04
N THR A 131 11.56 -5.94 11.79
CA THR A 131 11.45 -5.93 13.27
C THR A 131 12.79 -6.17 13.97
N GLY A 132 13.87 -6.15 13.24
CA GLY A 132 15.25 -6.36 13.70
C GLY A 132 16.13 -6.73 12.51
N ALA A 133 17.45 -6.86 12.73
CA ALA A 133 18.43 -7.16 11.67
C ALA A 133 18.27 -6.22 10.45
N PHE A 134 18.30 -4.91 10.72
CA PHE A 134 18.09 -3.90 9.69
C PHE A 134 19.20 -3.93 8.65
N PRO A 135 18.87 -3.70 7.35
CA PRO A 135 19.89 -3.49 6.33
C PRO A 135 20.80 -2.31 6.68
N VAL A 136 22.07 -2.37 6.31
CA VAL A 136 23.04 -1.29 6.55
C VAL A 136 22.57 0.04 5.95
N SER A 137 21.84 -0.02 4.83
CA SER A 137 21.24 1.13 4.17
C SER A 137 20.08 1.78 4.96
N ARG A 138 19.60 1.15 6.04
CA ARG A 138 18.50 1.58 6.89
C ARG A 138 18.97 1.73 8.35
N GLY A 139 20.09 2.41 8.53
CA GLY A 139 20.67 2.65 9.85
C GLY A 139 19.85 3.58 10.73
N ASN A 140 20.31 3.77 11.97
CA ASN A 140 19.73 4.66 12.97
C ASN A 140 18.29 4.31 13.39
N ALA A 141 17.92 3.04 13.28
CA ALA A 141 16.66 2.48 13.78
C ALA A 141 16.95 1.65 15.04
N LEU A 142 16.09 1.73 16.05
CA LEU A 142 16.24 0.99 17.30
C LEU A 142 15.19 -0.13 17.42
N SER A 143 13.97 0.13 16.98
CA SER A 143 12.84 -0.79 17.15
C SER A 143 12.41 -1.44 15.83
N SER A 144 12.08 -0.64 14.83
CA SER A 144 11.67 -1.16 13.52
C SER A 144 11.99 -0.23 12.36
N VAL A 145 11.93 -0.79 11.15
CA VAL A 145 12.03 -0.06 9.89
C VAL A 145 10.86 -0.43 9.00
N PHE A 146 10.20 0.58 8.46
CA PHE A 146 9.19 0.48 7.41
C PHE A 146 9.75 1.08 6.12
N ASP A 147 9.89 0.28 5.08
CA ASP A 147 10.34 0.75 3.77
C ASP A 147 9.21 0.61 2.76
N PHE A 148 8.53 1.73 2.51
CA PHE A 148 7.41 1.84 1.58
C PHE A 148 7.93 1.94 0.15
N LYS A 149 7.43 1.07 -0.70
CA LYS A 149 7.65 1.12 -2.15
C LYS A 149 6.36 1.56 -2.82
N LEU A 150 6.42 2.68 -3.51
CA LEU A 150 5.28 3.18 -4.26
C LEU A 150 5.14 2.49 -5.61
N LEU A 151 3.90 2.43 -6.10
CA LEU A 151 3.60 2.06 -7.48
C LEU A 151 4.20 3.07 -8.45
N ASP A 152 4.54 2.59 -9.62
CA ASP A 152 4.82 3.42 -10.78
C ASP A 152 3.54 3.62 -11.60
N GLY A 153 3.47 4.69 -12.38
CA GLY A 153 2.41 4.86 -13.38
C GLY A 153 2.48 3.78 -14.47
N THR A 154 1.40 3.62 -15.21
CA THR A 154 1.29 2.66 -16.31
C THR A 154 1.66 3.29 -17.64
N PRO A 155 2.54 2.67 -18.47
CA PRO A 155 2.94 3.23 -19.75
C PRO A 155 1.85 3.09 -20.84
N ASP A 156 0.94 2.13 -20.70
CA ASP A 156 0.05 1.70 -21.79
C ASP A 156 -1.38 2.22 -21.66
N LYS A 157 -1.79 2.65 -20.46
CA LYS A 157 -3.17 3.05 -20.20
C LYS A 157 -3.30 4.09 -19.09
N TYR A 158 -4.37 4.86 -19.16
CA TYR A 158 -4.82 5.72 -18.06
C TYR A 158 -5.79 4.94 -17.19
N THR A 159 -5.64 5.06 -15.89
CA THR A 159 -6.54 4.42 -14.92
C THR A 159 -6.96 5.45 -13.89
N PHE A 160 -8.25 5.47 -13.58
CA PHE A 160 -8.83 6.30 -12.53
C PHE A 160 -9.51 5.39 -11.52
N LYS A 161 -9.27 5.67 -10.24
CA LYS A 161 -9.90 4.96 -9.12
C LYS A 161 -10.47 5.98 -8.15
N GLY A 162 -11.79 5.95 -7.98
CA GLY A 162 -12.48 6.68 -6.91
C GLY A 162 -12.67 5.75 -5.73
N THR A 163 -12.34 6.22 -4.54
CA THR A 163 -12.50 5.47 -3.29
C THR A 163 -13.34 6.26 -2.31
N VAL A 164 -14.36 5.63 -1.75
CA VAL A 164 -15.17 6.14 -0.65
C VAL A 164 -14.87 5.24 0.54
N GLY A 165 -14.04 5.72 1.46
CA GLY A 165 -13.65 5.01 2.68
C GLY A 165 -14.56 5.37 3.86
N ALA A 166 -14.29 4.81 5.05
CA ALA A 166 -15.03 5.13 6.26
C ALA A 166 -14.75 6.55 6.78
N SER A 167 -13.62 7.15 6.40
CA SER A 167 -13.15 8.44 6.92
C SER A 167 -12.75 9.45 5.85
N GLU A 168 -12.69 9.02 4.58
CA GLU A 168 -12.12 9.82 3.50
C GLU A 168 -12.72 9.50 2.13
N LEU A 169 -12.63 10.47 1.25
CA LEU A 169 -12.81 10.34 -0.19
C LEU A 169 -11.44 10.43 -0.84
N ALA A 170 -11.14 9.56 -1.78
CA ALA A 170 -9.91 9.59 -2.54
C ALA A 170 -10.16 9.46 -4.04
N LEU A 171 -9.34 10.15 -4.83
CA LEU A 171 -9.30 10.03 -6.27
C LEU A 171 -7.85 9.78 -6.69
N THR A 172 -7.59 8.64 -7.27
CA THR A 172 -6.27 8.24 -7.75
C THR A 172 -6.27 8.11 -9.26
N SER A 173 -5.27 8.69 -9.91
CA SER A 173 -5.03 8.57 -11.35
C SER A 173 -3.62 8.07 -11.60
N LYS A 174 -3.47 7.16 -12.55
CA LYS A 174 -2.17 6.70 -13.03
C LYS A 174 -2.16 6.56 -14.55
N GLY A 175 -1.02 6.87 -15.15
CA GLY A 175 -0.87 6.85 -16.59
C GLY A 175 0.54 7.26 -17.02
N HIS A 176 0.62 7.79 -18.24
CA HIS A 176 1.88 8.20 -18.85
C HIS A 176 1.79 9.62 -19.43
N ILE A 177 2.93 10.26 -19.59
CA ILE A 177 3.12 11.52 -20.29
C ILE A 177 4.15 11.29 -21.39
N GLY A 178 3.68 11.14 -22.62
CA GLY A 178 4.53 10.70 -23.73
C GLY A 178 5.04 9.26 -23.51
N ASN A 179 6.15 8.91 -24.15
CA ASN A 179 6.65 7.53 -24.19
C ASN A 179 7.67 7.19 -23.07
N LYS A 180 8.15 8.21 -22.35
CA LYS A 180 9.26 8.03 -21.39
C LYS A 180 8.89 8.30 -19.94
N THR A 181 7.77 8.97 -19.69
CA THR A 181 7.38 9.43 -18.37
C THR A 181 6.08 8.77 -17.95
N THR A 182 6.05 8.20 -16.75
CA THR A 182 4.84 7.70 -16.11
C THR A 182 4.54 8.49 -14.86
N TYR A 183 3.26 8.55 -14.49
CA TYR A 183 2.82 9.25 -13.29
C TYR A 183 1.79 8.45 -12.51
N ILE A 184 1.74 8.67 -11.22
CA ILE A 184 0.63 8.32 -10.35
C ILE A 184 0.38 9.50 -9.43
N VAL A 185 -0.87 9.86 -9.24
CA VAL A 185 -1.32 10.94 -8.37
C VAL A 185 -2.55 10.50 -7.59
N SER A 186 -2.60 10.90 -6.32
CA SER A 186 -3.79 10.73 -5.48
C SER A 186 -4.11 12.04 -4.77
N VAL A 187 -5.39 12.32 -4.66
CA VAL A 187 -5.92 13.45 -3.86
C VAL A 187 -6.95 12.87 -2.90
N ARG A 188 -6.80 13.20 -1.62
CA ARG A 188 -7.69 12.72 -0.56
C ARG A 188 -8.28 13.88 0.22
N GLN A 189 -9.53 13.73 0.59
CA GLN A 189 -10.29 14.66 1.45
C GLN A 189 -10.93 13.87 2.59
N SER A 190 -10.60 14.23 3.82
CA SER A 190 -11.20 13.65 5.02
C SER A 190 -12.57 14.24 5.32
N TYR A 191 -13.47 13.42 5.83
CA TYR A 191 -14.72 13.84 6.47
C TYR A 191 -14.85 13.32 7.93
N LEU A 192 -13.72 12.95 8.55
CA LEU A 192 -13.66 12.53 9.96
C LEU A 192 -14.28 13.55 10.91
N GLN A 193 -14.20 14.83 10.58
CA GLN A 193 -14.84 15.90 11.35
C GLN A 193 -16.34 15.65 11.54
N LEU A 194 -17.05 15.20 10.51
CA LEU A 194 -18.47 14.90 10.59
C LEU A 194 -18.73 13.72 11.52
N LEU A 195 -17.97 12.64 11.39
CA LEU A 195 -18.10 11.46 12.24
C LEU A 195 -17.81 11.77 13.71
N PHE A 196 -16.75 12.52 13.98
CA PHE A 196 -16.32 12.88 15.33
C PHE A 196 -17.30 13.87 15.99
N SER A 197 -17.88 14.78 15.20
CA SER A 197 -18.93 15.68 15.68
C SER A 197 -20.20 14.92 16.09
N LEU A 198 -20.58 13.87 15.35
CA LEU A 198 -21.72 13.03 15.69
C LEU A 198 -21.51 12.18 16.95
N LEU A 199 -20.24 11.94 17.32
CA LEU A 199 -19.84 11.16 18.49
C LEU A 199 -19.46 12.06 19.68
N ASP A 200 -19.73 13.37 19.64
CA ASP A 200 -19.38 14.36 20.65
C ASP A 200 -17.90 14.31 21.07
N MET A 201 -17.03 14.06 20.11
CA MET A 201 -15.60 13.96 20.37
C MET A 201 -14.96 15.33 20.49
N PRO A 202 -14.03 15.55 21.45
CA PRO A 202 -13.40 16.86 21.68
C PRO A 202 -12.42 17.28 20.58
N PHE A 203 -12.08 16.36 19.67
CA PHE A 203 -11.13 16.56 18.60
C PHE A 203 -11.81 16.32 17.25
N LEU A 204 -11.72 17.31 16.35
CA LEU A 204 -12.35 17.27 15.02
C LEU A 204 -11.27 17.26 13.91
N PRO A 205 -10.70 16.11 13.58
CA PRO A 205 -9.63 16.03 12.61
C PRO A 205 -10.15 16.29 11.20
N ARG A 206 -9.44 17.15 10.47
CA ARG A 206 -9.70 17.43 9.06
C ARG A 206 -8.38 17.50 8.32
N TYR A 207 -8.27 16.80 7.23
CA TYR A 207 -7.12 16.89 6.33
C TYR A 207 -7.55 16.85 4.87
N THR A 208 -6.72 17.45 4.06
CA THR A 208 -6.72 17.31 2.60
C THR A 208 -5.27 17.09 2.21
N ASP A 209 -4.99 16.04 1.48
CA ASP A 209 -3.66 15.78 0.98
C ASP A 209 -3.66 15.46 -0.51
N ALA A 210 -2.51 15.69 -1.13
CA ALA A 210 -2.24 15.30 -2.50
C ALA A 210 -0.84 14.68 -2.55
N GLN A 211 -0.74 13.52 -3.16
CA GLN A 211 0.49 12.76 -3.30
C GLN A 211 0.70 12.41 -4.76
N PHE A 212 1.93 12.47 -5.20
CA PHE A 212 2.26 12.13 -6.58
C PHE A 212 3.66 11.52 -6.70
N LYS A 213 3.82 10.70 -7.72
CA LYS A 213 5.11 10.17 -8.15
C LYS A 213 5.21 10.27 -9.68
N VAL A 214 6.31 10.80 -10.14
CA VAL A 214 6.63 10.89 -11.57
C VAL A 214 7.95 10.16 -11.81
N LYS A 215 7.96 9.30 -12.81
CA LYS A 215 9.14 8.53 -13.19
C LYS A 215 9.44 8.74 -14.67
N THR A 216 10.61 9.28 -14.96
CA THR A 216 11.07 9.51 -16.34
C THR A 216 12.28 8.63 -16.63
N ARG A 217 12.27 7.97 -17.78
CA ARG A 217 13.43 7.23 -18.30
C ARG A 217 14.25 8.15 -19.18
N PHE A 218 15.45 8.43 -18.75
CA PHE A 218 16.46 9.09 -19.59
C PHE A 218 17.15 7.99 -20.40
N SER A 219 17.10 8.11 -21.72
CA SER A 219 17.76 7.15 -22.63
C SER A 219 19.25 7.36 -22.65
#